data_32a9f1756ee03f001724cc0176b2542c
#
_entry.id   32a9f1756ee03f001724cc0176b2542c
#
_cell.length_a   1.000
_cell.length_b   1.000
_cell.length_c   1.000
_cell.angle_alpha   90.00
_cell.angle_beta   90.00
_cell.angle_gamma   90.00
#
_symmetry.space_group_name_H-M   'P 1'
#
loop_
_entity.id
_entity.type
_entity.pdbx_description
1 polymer ?
#
loop_
_entity_poly.entity_id
_entity_poly.type
_entity_poly.pdbx_seq_one_letter_code
_entity_poly.pdbx_strand_id
1 'polypeptide(L)'
;MIPPGFIAELLSRVDIVDVIGHHVQLKKGGANLMGLCPFHGEKSPSFSVSPSKQFYYCFGCGASGDAIRFLTEHTGASFRDAVNDLAGQVGLSVPDDARSEDDRRAAAQSHERAATLTEVLGRAADHYRRQLKDSPRAISYFKGRGLTGEIAARFGLGYAPEGWHALASAFAHYDDPLLVESGLVIAQGDGEAERKRYDRFRDRVMFPIRSVKGETIGFGGRVLDHGEPKYLNSPETPVFVKGRELYGLHESRTGIRARGYALVVEGYMDVVALAQMGFDNAVATLGTACTEDHVRKLFRFTDAIVFSFDGDAAGRRAATRALEAALPHATDLRTIRFLFLPPEHDPDSFVRAEGTSAFERLVADATPLSRQMIDVAREGCELGTPEGRARFLGHARPLWSALPEGALKRQMRSEIAKVAAMAD
;
A
#
# COMPACT_ATOMS: atom_id res chain seq x y z
N MET A 1 -19.20 -4.87 -17.40
CA MET A 1 -19.71 -3.95 -16.33
C MET A 1 -20.80 -4.69 -15.59
N ILE A 2 -20.83 -4.67 -14.25
CA ILE A 2 -21.87 -5.35 -13.47
C ILE A 2 -23.18 -4.58 -13.63
N PRO A 3 -24.29 -5.23 -14.05
CA PRO A 3 -25.56 -4.54 -14.27
C PRO A 3 -26.11 -3.93 -12.97
N PRO A 4 -26.67 -2.70 -13.01
CA PRO A 4 -27.26 -2.07 -11.82
C PRO A 4 -28.36 -2.91 -11.17
N GLY A 5 -29.16 -3.62 -11.97
CA GLY A 5 -30.19 -4.54 -11.47
C GLY A 5 -29.64 -5.69 -10.64
N PHE A 6 -28.47 -6.22 -10.98
CA PHE A 6 -27.79 -7.24 -10.18
C PHE A 6 -27.32 -6.71 -8.83
N ILE A 7 -26.78 -5.48 -8.79
CA ILE A 7 -26.37 -4.85 -7.54
C ILE A 7 -27.58 -4.67 -6.60
N ALA A 8 -28.71 -4.22 -7.13
CA ALA A 8 -29.94 -4.08 -6.36
C ALA A 8 -30.44 -5.44 -5.81
N GLU A 9 -30.40 -6.49 -6.63
CA GLU A 9 -30.75 -7.85 -6.21
C GLU A 9 -29.79 -8.37 -5.14
N LEU A 10 -28.49 -8.20 -5.32
CA LEU A 10 -27.46 -8.60 -4.36
C LEU A 10 -27.69 -7.93 -2.99
N LEU A 11 -27.85 -6.61 -2.98
CA LEU A 11 -28.08 -5.85 -1.75
C LEU A 11 -29.41 -6.19 -1.07
N SER A 12 -30.41 -6.68 -1.82
CA SER A 12 -31.68 -7.14 -1.24
C SER A 12 -31.57 -8.50 -0.52
N ARG A 13 -30.56 -9.29 -0.84
CA ARG A 13 -30.33 -10.65 -0.26
C ARG A 13 -29.26 -10.64 0.83
N VAL A 14 -28.39 -9.67 0.84
CA VAL A 14 -27.32 -9.53 1.84
C VAL A 14 -27.86 -8.81 3.07
N ASP A 15 -27.58 -9.33 4.28
CA ASP A 15 -27.85 -8.61 5.51
C ASP A 15 -26.60 -7.84 5.93
N ILE A 16 -26.70 -6.50 5.94
CA ILE A 16 -25.62 -5.62 6.35
C ILE A 16 -25.13 -5.87 7.78
N VAL A 17 -26.03 -6.35 8.66
CA VAL A 17 -25.69 -6.67 10.05
C VAL A 17 -24.71 -7.86 10.10
N ASP A 18 -24.96 -8.88 9.30
CA ASP A 18 -24.09 -10.04 9.22
C ASP A 18 -22.73 -9.64 8.63
N VAL A 19 -22.73 -8.87 7.54
CA VAL A 19 -21.50 -8.41 6.90
C VAL A 19 -20.64 -7.58 7.86
N ILE A 20 -21.24 -6.61 8.51
CA ILE A 20 -20.52 -5.73 9.45
C ILE A 20 -20.15 -6.46 10.73
N GLY A 21 -20.99 -7.37 11.18
CA GLY A 21 -20.79 -8.17 12.40
C GLY A 21 -19.53 -9.03 12.39
N HIS A 22 -19.05 -9.44 11.21
CA HIS A 22 -17.76 -10.13 11.05
C HIS A 22 -16.54 -9.22 11.34
N HIS A 23 -16.73 -7.90 11.32
CA HIS A 23 -15.64 -6.92 11.45
C HIS A 23 -15.78 -6.02 12.68
N VAL A 24 -16.99 -5.82 13.16
CA VAL A 24 -17.33 -4.88 14.24
C VAL A 24 -18.24 -5.57 15.25
N GLN A 25 -17.90 -5.48 16.53
CA GLN A 25 -18.78 -5.96 17.59
C GLN A 25 -19.98 -5.04 17.73
N LEU A 26 -21.15 -5.51 17.28
CA LEU A 26 -22.41 -4.76 17.32
C LEU A 26 -23.24 -5.15 18.55
N LYS A 27 -23.87 -4.17 19.19
CA LYS A 27 -24.80 -4.33 20.32
C LYS A 27 -26.12 -3.62 20.00
N LYS A 28 -27.25 -4.15 20.47
CA LYS A 28 -28.57 -3.53 20.32
C LYS A 28 -28.58 -2.12 20.90
N GLY A 29 -28.98 -1.14 20.08
CA GLY A 29 -29.18 0.27 20.45
C GLY A 29 -30.52 0.78 19.94
N GLY A 30 -31.63 0.29 20.50
CA GLY A 30 -32.99 0.59 20.03
C GLY A 30 -33.34 -0.16 18.75
N ALA A 31 -33.80 0.55 17.70
CA ALA A 31 -34.12 -0.03 16.38
C ALA A 31 -32.87 -0.37 15.53
N ASN A 32 -31.71 0.16 15.90
CA ASN A 32 -30.44 -0.05 15.22
C ASN A 32 -29.49 -0.86 16.10
N LEU A 33 -28.39 -1.31 15.50
CA LEU A 33 -27.24 -1.84 16.25
C LEU A 33 -26.14 -0.78 16.31
N MET A 34 -25.44 -0.72 17.43
CA MET A 34 -24.37 0.24 17.70
C MET A 34 -23.06 -0.48 17.96
N GLY A 35 -21.95 0.09 17.49
CA GLY A 35 -20.60 -0.40 17.73
C GLY A 35 -19.56 0.72 17.73
N LEU A 36 -18.31 0.36 18.03
CA LEU A 36 -17.19 1.28 17.82
C LEU A 36 -16.91 1.38 16.32
N CYS A 37 -16.66 2.58 15.84
CA CYS A 37 -16.45 2.80 14.42
C CYS A 37 -15.14 2.17 13.94
N PRO A 38 -15.16 1.35 12.88
CA PRO A 38 -13.93 0.75 12.34
C PRO A 38 -13.15 1.74 11.45
N PHE A 39 -13.71 2.94 11.21
CA PHE A 39 -13.14 3.94 10.32
C PHE A 39 -12.40 5.05 11.06
N HIS A 40 -12.63 5.26 12.37
CA HIS A 40 -11.89 6.19 13.22
C HIS A 40 -11.76 5.66 14.64
N GLY A 41 -10.74 6.15 15.36
CA GLY A 41 -10.51 5.76 16.75
C GLY A 41 -11.50 6.46 17.70
N GLU A 42 -12.30 5.66 18.46
CA GLU A 42 -13.22 6.18 19.46
C GLU A 42 -13.33 5.24 20.67
N LYS A 43 -13.77 5.79 21.81
CA LYS A 43 -14.00 5.03 23.05
C LYS A 43 -15.47 4.76 23.34
N SER A 44 -16.36 5.51 22.71
CA SER A 44 -17.82 5.40 22.85
C SER A 44 -18.46 5.06 21.51
N PRO A 45 -19.45 4.14 21.47
CA PRO A 45 -20.06 3.71 20.22
C PRO A 45 -20.78 4.86 19.50
N SER A 46 -20.32 5.20 18.30
CA SER A 46 -20.98 6.17 17.42
C SER A 46 -21.34 5.58 16.04
N PHE A 47 -20.98 4.32 15.81
CA PHE A 47 -21.24 3.61 14.56
C PHE A 47 -22.59 2.88 14.65
N SER A 48 -23.55 3.32 13.85
CA SER A 48 -24.93 2.80 13.82
C SER A 48 -25.18 1.98 12.56
N VAL A 49 -25.73 0.78 12.71
CA VAL A 49 -26.16 -0.08 11.61
C VAL A 49 -27.67 -0.26 11.68
N SER A 50 -28.37 0.07 10.61
CA SER A 50 -29.82 -0.04 10.50
C SER A 50 -30.21 -1.30 9.73
N PRO A 51 -30.75 -2.33 10.39
CA PRO A 51 -31.21 -3.54 9.72
C PRO A 51 -32.36 -3.28 8.73
N SER A 52 -33.25 -2.35 9.07
CA SER A 52 -34.42 -2.04 8.21
C SER A 52 -34.06 -1.24 6.96
N LYS A 53 -33.02 -0.42 7.04
CA LYS A 53 -32.55 0.42 5.92
C LYS A 53 -31.40 -0.21 5.15
N GLN A 54 -30.83 -1.30 5.66
CA GLN A 54 -29.62 -1.94 5.12
C GLN A 54 -28.49 -0.92 4.88
N PHE A 55 -28.23 -0.07 5.91
CA PHE A 55 -27.34 1.08 5.81
C PHE A 55 -26.63 1.31 7.14
N TYR A 56 -25.35 1.71 7.07
CA TYR A 56 -24.59 2.15 8.25
C TYR A 56 -24.31 3.65 8.19
N TYR A 57 -24.19 4.25 9.38
CA TYR A 57 -23.80 5.64 9.56
C TYR A 57 -22.99 5.81 10.84
N CYS A 58 -21.87 6.50 10.77
CA CYS A 58 -21.08 6.88 11.93
C CYS A 58 -21.34 8.34 12.30
N PHE A 59 -21.84 8.58 13.50
CA PHE A 59 -22.09 9.95 14.00
C PHE A 59 -20.80 10.69 14.38
N GLY A 60 -19.67 9.98 14.54
CA GLY A 60 -18.38 10.58 14.86
C GLY A 60 -17.62 11.09 13.62
N CYS A 61 -17.51 10.29 12.56
CA CYS A 61 -16.72 10.65 11.38
C CYS A 61 -17.53 10.81 10.08
N GLY A 62 -18.86 10.61 10.11
CA GLY A 62 -19.73 10.74 8.94
C GLY A 62 -19.64 9.58 7.93
N ALA A 63 -18.82 8.55 8.16
CA ALA A 63 -18.73 7.38 7.29
C ALA A 63 -20.11 6.72 7.18
N SER A 64 -20.54 6.41 5.96
CA SER A 64 -21.88 5.88 5.72
C SER A 64 -21.97 5.11 4.41
N GLY A 65 -22.86 4.13 4.33
CA GLY A 65 -23.07 3.36 3.10
C GLY A 65 -23.82 2.05 3.30
N ASP A 66 -23.87 1.28 2.22
CA ASP A 66 -24.38 -0.10 2.18
C ASP A 66 -23.26 -1.13 2.48
N ALA A 67 -23.60 -2.42 2.37
CA ALA A 67 -22.65 -3.52 2.60
C ALA A 67 -21.47 -3.52 1.62
N ILE A 68 -21.68 -3.14 0.36
CA ILE A 68 -20.61 -3.07 -0.65
C ILE A 68 -19.64 -1.95 -0.29
N ARG A 69 -20.18 -0.77 0.04
CA ARG A 69 -19.37 0.39 0.44
C ARG A 69 -18.61 0.11 1.74
N PHE A 70 -19.23 -0.56 2.70
CA PHE A 70 -18.54 -0.98 3.92
C PHE A 70 -17.31 -1.83 3.60
N LEU A 71 -17.46 -2.88 2.79
CA LEU A 71 -16.33 -3.75 2.43
C LEU A 71 -15.26 -2.99 1.64
N THR A 72 -15.65 -2.16 0.66
CA THR A 72 -14.66 -1.38 -0.10
C THR A 72 -13.88 -0.41 0.77
N GLU A 73 -14.53 0.29 1.70
CA GLU A 73 -13.88 1.27 2.57
C GLU A 73 -13.14 0.62 3.75
N HIS A 74 -13.69 -0.45 4.33
CA HIS A 74 -13.10 -1.10 5.50
C HIS A 74 -11.97 -2.06 5.13
N THR A 75 -12.18 -2.93 4.14
CA THR A 75 -11.18 -3.93 3.74
C THR A 75 -10.28 -3.43 2.61
N GLY A 76 -10.65 -2.33 1.93
CA GLY A 76 -9.97 -1.83 0.74
C GLY A 76 -10.16 -2.74 -0.49
N ALA A 77 -11.12 -3.66 -0.45
CA ALA A 77 -11.48 -4.48 -1.60
C ALA A 77 -11.91 -3.60 -2.80
N SER A 78 -11.67 -4.03 -4.04
CA SER A 78 -12.27 -3.34 -5.18
C SER A 78 -13.78 -3.50 -5.13
N PHE A 79 -14.53 -2.59 -5.79
CA PHE A 79 -15.97 -2.73 -5.92
C PHE A 79 -16.36 -4.13 -6.45
N ARG A 80 -15.62 -4.63 -7.44
CA ARG A 80 -15.86 -5.94 -8.02
C ARG A 80 -15.58 -7.08 -7.03
N ASP A 81 -14.50 -7.00 -6.26
CA ASP A 81 -14.17 -8.00 -5.25
C ASP A 81 -15.21 -8.02 -4.13
N ALA A 82 -15.65 -6.84 -3.65
CA ALA A 82 -16.69 -6.74 -2.65
C ALA A 82 -18.04 -7.32 -3.16
N VAL A 83 -18.39 -7.05 -4.42
CA VAL A 83 -19.60 -7.63 -5.05
C VAL A 83 -19.46 -9.15 -5.20
N ASN A 84 -18.30 -9.67 -5.61
CA ASN A 84 -18.05 -11.11 -5.73
C ASN A 84 -18.12 -11.80 -4.36
N ASP A 85 -17.49 -11.22 -3.33
CA ASP A 85 -17.49 -11.77 -1.97
C ASP A 85 -18.94 -11.86 -1.41
N LEU A 86 -19.72 -10.79 -1.57
CA LEU A 86 -21.11 -10.76 -1.13
C LEU A 86 -22.02 -11.71 -1.95
N ALA A 87 -21.82 -11.75 -3.27
CA ALA A 87 -22.57 -12.65 -4.14
C ALA A 87 -22.33 -14.12 -3.77
N GLY A 88 -21.07 -14.49 -3.48
CA GLY A 88 -20.70 -15.81 -2.99
C GLY A 88 -21.41 -16.20 -1.68
N GLN A 89 -21.53 -15.23 -0.73
CA GLN A 89 -22.22 -15.47 0.56
C GLN A 89 -23.71 -15.77 0.40
N VAL A 90 -24.37 -15.17 -0.60
CA VAL A 90 -25.81 -15.36 -0.83
C VAL A 90 -26.14 -16.28 -2.00
N GLY A 91 -25.14 -17.01 -2.52
CA GLY A 91 -25.31 -17.99 -3.59
C GLY A 91 -25.67 -17.40 -4.94
N LEU A 92 -25.34 -16.11 -5.17
CA LEU A 92 -25.52 -15.46 -6.46
C LEU A 92 -24.25 -15.53 -7.31
N SER A 93 -24.42 -15.74 -8.61
CA SER A 93 -23.33 -15.60 -9.58
C SER A 93 -23.36 -14.20 -10.17
N VAL A 94 -22.24 -13.46 -10.02
CA VAL A 94 -22.14 -12.13 -10.64
C VAL A 94 -22.24 -12.30 -12.15
N PRO A 95 -23.18 -11.63 -12.84
CA PRO A 95 -23.26 -11.66 -14.28
C PRO A 95 -21.96 -11.08 -14.86
N ASP A 96 -21.20 -11.92 -15.51
CA ASP A 96 -19.98 -11.48 -16.20
C ASP A 96 -20.24 -11.49 -17.68
N ASP A 97 -20.12 -10.34 -18.30
CA ASP A 97 -20.21 -10.23 -19.74
C ASP A 97 -19.11 -11.11 -20.36
N ALA A 98 -19.49 -12.19 -21.01
CA ALA A 98 -18.68 -12.98 -21.93
C ALA A 98 -17.47 -13.77 -21.42
N ARG A 99 -17.41 -14.19 -20.14
CA ARG A 99 -16.41 -15.20 -19.74
C ARG A 99 -16.91 -16.61 -20.07
N SER A 100 -16.08 -17.38 -20.77
CA SER A 100 -16.32 -18.80 -21.01
C SER A 100 -16.32 -19.60 -19.69
N GLU A 101 -16.87 -20.79 -19.68
CA GLU A 101 -16.77 -21.71 -18.52
C GLU A 101 -15.30 -21.98 -18.16
N ASP A 102 -14.43 -22.03 -19.15
CA ASP A 102 -13.00 -22.24 -18.95
C ASP A 102 -12.34 -21.04 -18.24
N ASP A 103 -12.74 -19.79 -18.56
CA ASP A 103 -12.27 -18.60 -17.85
C ASP A 103 -12.72 -18.59 -16.39
N ARG A 104 -13.94 -19.07 -16.10
CA ARG A 104 -14.45 -19.18 -14.72
C ARG A 104 -13.70 -20.25 -13.92
N ARG A 105 -13.42 -21.41 -14.52
CA ARG A 105 -12.61 -22.47 -13.91
C ARG A 105 -11.18 -21.98 -13.65
N ALA A 106 -10.57 -21.32 -14.61
CA ALA A 106 -9.24 -20.72 -14.46
C ALA A 106 -9.20 -19.67 -13.35
N ALA A 107 -10.22 -18.80 -13.24
CA ALA A 107 -10.32 -17.82 -12.16
C ALA A 107 -10.51 -18.47 -10.79
N ALA A 108 -11.32 -19.52 -10.67
CA ALA A 108 -11.51 -20.27 -9.43
C ALA A 108 -10.22 -20.97 -8.99
N GLN A 109 -9.54 -21.65 -9.91
CA GLN A 109 -8.24 -22.29 -9.65
C GLN A 109 -7.16 -21.25 -9.25
N SER A 110 -7.15 -20.09 -9.89
CA SER A 110 -6.22 -19.00 -9.53
C SER A 110 -6.50 -18.48 -8.12
N HIS A 111 -7.77 -18.36 -7.73
CA HIS A 111 -8.15 -17.91 -6.39
C HIS A 111 -7.78 -18.95 -5.31
N GLU A 112 -8.05 -20.22 -5.56
CA GLU A 112 -7.67 -21.31 -4.66
C GLU A 112 -6.14 -21.40 -4.51
N ARG A 113 -5.42 -21.26 -5.63
CA ARG A 113 -3.95 -21.23 -5.64
C ARG A 113 -3.40 -20.06 -4.83
N ALA A 114 -3.99 -18.87 -4.98
CA ALA A 114 -3.61 -17.70 -4.22
C ALA A 114 -3.85 -17.90 -2.72
N ALA A 115 -4.97 -18.47 -2.32
CA ALA A 115 -5.27 -18.79 -0.92
C ALA A 115 -4.23 -19.75 -0.33
N THR A 116 -3.84 -20.80 -1.08
CA THR A 116 -2.81 -21.75 -0.66
C THR A 116 -1.44 -21.09 -0.51
N LEU A 117 -1.06 -20.18 -1.42
CA LEU A 117 0.22 -19.45 -1.34
C LEU A 117 0.25 -18.48 -0.15
N THR A 118 -0.85 -17.77 0.13
CA THR A 118 -0.92 -16.87 1.31
C THR A 118 -0.88 -17.64 2.63
N GLU A 119 -1.43 -18.86 2.69
CA GLU A 119 -1.29 -19.74 3.86
C GLU A 119 0.17 -20.15 4.09
N VAL A 120 0.87 -20.57 3.04
CA VAL A 120 2.30 -20.92 3.11
C VAL A 120 3.14 -19.72 3.57
N LEU A 121 2.89 -18.53 3.00
CA LEU A 121 3.58 -17.30 3.39
C LEU A 121 3.25 -16.88 4.83
N GLY A 122 2.01 -17.07 5.28
CA GLY A 122 1.59 -16.85 6.66
C GLY A 122 2.34 -17.74 7.66
N ARG A 123 2.49 -19.04 7.37
CA ARG A 123 3.29 -19.98 8.18
C ARG A 123 4.77 -19.57 8.24
N ALA A 124 5.34 -19.11 7.13
CA ALA A 124 6.70 -18.59 7.09
C ALA A 124 6.83 -17.31 7.95
N ALA A 125 5.86 -16.39 7.88
CA ALA A 125 5.85 -15.19 8.72
C ALA A 125 5.82 -15.53 10.21
N ASP A 126 5.00 -16.50 10.61
CA ASP A 126 4.94 -16.99 12.00
C ASP A 126 6.25 -17.66 12.44
N HIS A 127 6.90 -18.38 11.53
CA HIS A 127 8.22 -18.95 11.79
C HIS A 127 9.27 -17.85 12.03
N TYR A 128 9.40 -16.89 11.11
CA TYR A 128 10.36 -15.79 11.25
C TYR A 128 10.09 -14.93 12.51
N ARG A 129 8.82 -14.74 12.88
CA ARG A 129 8.46 -14.04 14.11
C ARG A 129 8.90 -14.80 15.37
N ARG A 130 8.82 -16.12 15.38
CA ARG A 130 9.36 -16.96 16.48
C ARG A 130 10.87 -16.86 16.53
N GLN A 131 11.54 -17.01 15.39
CA GLN A 131 13.01 -16.92 15.29
C GLN A 131 13.54 -15.55 15.76
N LEU A 132 12.79 -14.47 15.54
CA LEU A 132 13.17 -13.15 16.09
C LEU A 132 13.22 -13.15 17.61
N LYS A 133 12.26 -13.80 18.29
CA LYS A 133 12.24 -13.85 19.77
C LYS A 133 13.45 -14.58 20.34
N ASP A 134 13.98 -15.54 19.60
CA ASP A 134 15.11 -16.37 19.99
C ASP A 134 16.46 -15.83 19.52
N SER A 135 16.49 -14.67 18.82
CA SER A 135 17.71 -14.06 18.29
C SER A 135 18.08 -12.75 19.01
N PRO A 136 18.97 -12.77 20.02
CA PRO A 136 19.43 -11.54 20.69
C PRO A 136 20.03 -10.52 19.72
N ARG A 137 20.73 -10.98 18.67
CA ARG A 137 21.36 -10.13 17.65
C ARG A 137 20.30 -9.36 16.85
N ALA A 138 19.25 -10.04 16.38
CA ALA A 138 18.17 -9.39 15.64
C ALA A 138 17.34 -8.46 16.53
N ILE A 139 17.10 -8.84 17.80
CA ILE A 139 16.44 -7.97 18.78
C ILE A 139 17.28 -6.71 19.04
N SER A 140 18.60 -6.86 19.24
CA SER A 140 19.51 -5.72 19.47
C SER A 140 19.55 -4.78 18.26
N TYR A 141 19.47 -5.33 17.03
CA TYR A 141 19.39 -4.54 15.83
C TYR A 141 18.13 -3.63 15.82
N PHE A 142 16.94 -4.19 16.08
CA PHE A 142 15.73 -3.40 16.12
C PHE A 142 15.69 -2.40 17.28
N LYS A 143 16.19 -2.78 18.46
CA LYS A 143 16.35 -1.86 19.60
C LYS A 143 17.32 -0.71 19.28
N GLY A 144 18.43 -0.99 18.61
CA GLY A 144 19.37 0.04 18.13
C GLY A 144 18.75 1.01 17.14
N ARG A 145 17.71 0.57 16.43
CA ARG A 145 16.85 1.41 15.58
C ARG A 145 15.69 2.06 16.34
N GLY A 146 15.65 1.98 17.67
CA GLY A 146 14.61 2.60 18.51
C GLY A 146 13.24 1.94 18.42
N LEU A 147 13.13 0.76 17.84
CA LEU A 147 11.84 0.08 17.68
C LEU A 147 11.46 -0.68 18.95
N THR A 148 10.20 -0.56 19.36
CA THR A 148 9.62 -1.30 20.48
C THR A 148 9.12 -2.68 20.05
N GLY A 149 8.92 -3.56 21.02
CA GLY A 149 8.29 -4.86 20.78
C GLY A 149 6.84 -4.74 20.27
N GLU A 150 6.13 -3.68 20.64
CA GLU A 150 4.77 -3.40 20.19
C GLU A 150 4.74 -3.10 18.68
N ILE A 151 5.61 -2.21 18.20
CA ILE A 151 5.75 -1.91 16.77
C ILE A 151 6.22 -3.15 16.00
N ALA A 152 7.19 -3.89 16.52
CA ALA A 152 7.66 -5.12 15.90
C ALA A 152 6.50 -6.15 15.75
N ALA A 153 5.65 -6.26 16.75
CA ALA A 153 4.46 -7.14 16.70
C ALA A 153 3.40 -6.62 15.71
N ARG A 154 3.12 -5.31 15.70
CA ARG A 154 2.16 -4.67 14.78
C ARG A 154 2.54 -4.94 13.31
N PHE A 155 3.79 -4.76 12.95
CA PHE A 155 4.30 -5.00 11.60
C PHE A 155 4.68 -6.47 11.35
N GLY A 156 4.59 -7.34 12.35
CA GLY A 156 4.92 -8.76 12.25
C GLY A 156 6.40 -9.02 11.93
N LEU A 157 7.30 -8.15 12.40
CA LEU A 157 8.72 -8.26 12.11
C LEU A 157 9.27 -9.61 12.55
N GLY A 158 10.23 -10.13 11.78
CA GLY A 158 10.80 -11.45 11.98
C GLY A 158 12.33 -11.48 11.77
N TYR A 159 12.86 -12.68 11.89
CA TYR A 159 14.26 -12.97 11.57
C TYR A 159 14.36 -14.28 10.81
N ALA A 160 15.03 -14.27 9.68
CA ALA A 160 15.43 -15.46 8.95
C ALA A 160 16.83 -15.86 9.46
N PRO A 161 16.97 -17.01 10.14
CA PRO A 161 18.24 -17.44 10.71
C PRO A 161 19.32 -17.64 9.64
N GLU A 162 20.56 -17.66 10.10
CA GLU A 162 21.67 -18.12 9.30
C GLU A 162 21.49 -19.61 8.97
N GLY A 163 21.83 -20.01 7.76
CA GLY A 163 21.72 -21.40 7.31
C GLY A 163 20.90 -21.53 6.03
N TRP A 164 21.08 -22.68 5.38
CA TRP A 164 20.53 -22.91 4.05
C TRP A 164 19.10 -23.48 4.06
N HIS A 165 18.65 -24.05 5.19
CA HIS A 165 17.41 -24.80 5.31
C HIS A 165 16.68 -24.49 6.64
N ALA A 166 16.75 -23.27 7.14
CA ALA A 166 16.12 -22.90 8.41
C ALA A 166 14.59 -23.05 8.37
N LEU A 167 13.97 -22.81 7.21
CA LEU A 167 12.54 -23.00 6.99
C LEU A 167 12.09 -24.46 7.04
N ALA A 168 12.98 -25.45 6.92
CA ALA A 168 12.62 -26.86 6.99
C ALA A 168 11.93 -27.21 8.31
N SER A 169 12.23 -26.51 9.40
CA SER A 169 11.54 -26.71 10.69
C SER A 169 10.09 -26.19 10.73
N ALA A 170 9.70 -25.36 9.77
CA ALA A 170 8.37 -24.81 9.67
C ALA A 170 7.43 -25.62 8.74
N PHE A 171 7.98 -26.45 7.87
CA PHE A 171 7.25 -27.17 6.83
C PHE A 171 7.56 -28.67 6.88
N ALA A 172 6.52 -29.50 6.90
CA ALA A 172 6.70 -30.97 6.93
C ALA A 172 7.42 -31.50 5.68
N HIS A 173 7.19 -30.84 4.53
CA HIS A 173 7.76 -31.18 3.24
C HIS A 173 8.51 -29.96 2.68
N TYR A 174 9.83 -29.94 2.86
CA TYR A 174 10.67 -28.83 2.35
C TYR A 174 10.84 -28.87 0.82
N ASP A 175 10.53 -30.00 0.22
CA ASP A 175 10.50 -30.24 -1.22
C ASP A 175 9.19 -29.81 -1.90
N ASP A 176 8.19 -29.34 -1.13
CA ASP A 176 6.91 -28.86 -1.67
C ASP A 176 7.14 -27.77 -2.72
N PRO A 177 6.63 -27.91 -3.97
CA PRO A 177 6.69 -26.90 -5.00
C PRO A 177 6.16 -25.54 -4.60
N LEU A 178 5.20 -25.48 -3.67
CA LEU A 178 4.63 -24.23 -3.15
C LEU A 178 5.67 -23.33 -2.47
N LEU A 179 6.72 -23.92 -1.87
CA LEU A 179 7.80 -23.13 -1.24
C LEU A 179 8.64 -22.39 -2.30
N VAL A 180 8.80 -22.97 -3.47
CA VAL A 180 9.49 -22.32 -4.61
C VAL A 180 8.58 -21.28 -5.24
N GLU A 181 7.32 -21.62 -5.49
CA GLU A 181 6.35 -20.73 -6.11
C GLU A 181 6.04 -19.49 -5.24
N SER A 182 6.01 -19.65 -3.91
CA SER A 182 5.86 -18.54 -2.97
C SER A 182 7.14 -17.67 -2.85
N GLY A 183 8.24 -18.09 -3.47
CA GLY A 183 9.51 -17.39 -3.43
C GLY A 183 10.27 -17.51 -2.09
N LEU A 184 9.89 -18.45 -1.24
CA LEU A 184 10.57 -18.72 0.05
C LEU A 184 11.83 -19.57 -0.14
N VAL A 185 11.81 -20.48 -1.10
CA VAL A 185 12.90 -21.41 -1.42
C VAL A 185 13.37 -21.18 -2.87
N ILE A 186 14.65 -21.25 -3.07
CA ILE A 186 15.27 -21.25 -4.40
C ILE A 186 15.60 -22.69 -4.77
N ALA A 187 15.18 -23.12 -5.97
CA ALA A 187 15.57 -24.38 -6.56
C ALA A 187 16.51 -24.12 -7.74
N GLN A 188 17.71 -24.69 -7.72
CA GLN A 188 18.76 -24.46 -8.71
C GLN A 188 19.25 -25.80 -9.27
N GLY A 189 19.32 -25.97 -10.61
CA GLY A 189 19.73 -27.18 -11.31
C GLY A 189 18.76 -27.61 -12.41
N ASP A 190 19.24 -28.27 -13.47
CA ASP A 190 18.47 -28.58 -14.69
C ASP A 190 17.67 -29.90 -14.61
N GLY A 191 17.85 -30.74 -13.56
CA GLY A 191 17.17 -32.01 -13.37
C GLY A 191 16.50 -32.13 -11.99
N GLU A 192 15.37 -32.85 -11.86
CA GLU A 192 14.68 -33.02 -10.56
C GLU A 192 15.57 -33.66 -9.49
N ALA A 193 16.44 -34.57 -9.85
CA ALA A 193 17.36 -35.28 -8.94
C ALA A 193 18.58 -34.40 -8.53
N GLU A 194 18.92 -33.34 -9.28
CA GLU A 194 20.09 -32.47 -9.03
C GLU A 194 19.71 -31.11 -8.44
N ARG A 195 18.44 -30.82 -8.29
CA ARG A 195 17.97 -29.52 -7.80
C ARG A 195 18.37 -29.31 -6.34
N LYS A 196 19.38 -28.45 -6.14
CA LYS A 196 19.71 -27.91 -4.82
C LYS A 196 18.63 -26.91 -4.41
N ARG A 197 17.95 -27.19 -3.30
CA ARG A 197 16.95 -26.31 -2.72
C ARG A 197 17.54 -25.62 -1.51
N TYR A 198 17.30 -24.33 -1.32
CA TYR A 198 17.77 -23.57 -0.19
C TYR A 198 16.88 -22.35 0.08
N ASP A 199 16.87 -21.90 1.33
CA ASP A 199 16.10 -20.74 1.76
C ASP A 199 16.56 -19.47 1.02
N ARG A 200 15.59 -18.71 0.51
CA ARG A 200 15.86 -17.42 -0.12
C ARG A 200 16.41 -16.40 0.86
N PHE A 201 15.80 -16.32 2.05
CA PHE A 201 16.18 -15.38 3.08
C PHE A 201 17.04 -16.07 4.13
N ARG A 202 18.25 -15.56 4.34
CA ARG A 202 19.24 -16.09 5.29
C ARG A 202 19.94 -14.94 5.98
N ASP A 203 20.09 -15.01 7.30
CA ASP A 203 20.67 -13.98 8.16
C ASP A 203 20.13 -12.57 7.88
N ARG A 204 18.79 -12.46 7.88
CA ARG A 204 18.10 -11.20 7.57
C ARG A 204 16.99 -10.92 8.57
N VAL A 205 16.85 -9.66 8.99
CA VAL A 205 15.60 -9.19 9.59
C VAL A 205 14.53 -9.13 8.52
N MET A 206 13.31 -9.58 8.86
CA MET A 206 12.24 -9.83 7.91
C MET A 206 11.09 -8.86 8.12
N PHE A 207 10.60 -8.33 7.01
CA PHE A 207 9.46 -7.42 6.90
C PHE A 207 8.39 -8.13 6.07
N PRO A 208 7.36 -8.72 6.70
CA PRO A 208 6.27 -9.33 5.94
C PRO A 208 5.49 -8.24 5.19
N ILE A 209 5.32 -8.47 3.90
CA ILE A 209 4.50 -7.61 3.04
C ILE A 209 3.10 -8.18 3.06
N ARG A 210 2.11 -7.35 3.42
CA ARG A 210 0.73 -7.78 3.56
C ARG A 210 -0.17 -7.20 2.47
N SER A 211 -1.12 -8.02 2.02
CA SER A 211 -2.23 -7.55 1.21
C SER A 211 -3.07 -6.53 1.99
N VAL A 212 -3.94 -5.80 1.33
CA VAL A 212 -4.91 -4.91 2.01
C VAL A 212 -5.77 -5.67 3.02
N LYS A 213 -6.04 -6.96 2.80
CA LYS A 213 -6.78 -7.84 3.72
C LYS A 213 -5.97 -8.27 4.95
N GLY A 214 -4.65 -8.07 4.95
CA GLY A 214 -3.73 -8.45 6.03
C GLY A 214 -3.04 -9.79 5.83
N GLU A 215 -3.28 -10.48 4.72
CA GLU A 215 -2.63 -11.74 4.37
C GLU A 215 -1.17 -11.48 3.98
N THR A 216 -0.24 -12.31 4.42
CA THR A 216 1.15 -12.21 3.98
C THR A 216 1.27 -12.65 2.52
N ILE A 217 1.77 -11.76 1.67
CA ILE A 217 1.93 -11.98 0.23
C ILE A 217 3.39 -12.05 -0.22
N GLY A 218 4.32 -11.68 0.63
CA GLY A 218 5.75 -11.68 0.36
C GLY A 218 6.54 -11.12 1.53
N PHE A 219 7.84 -10.95 1.31
CA PHE A 219 8.77 -10.45 2.32
C PHE A 219 9.80 -9.50 1.73
N GLY A 220 10.19 -8.50 2.52
CA GLY A 220 11.48 -7.84 2.43
C GLY A 220 12.42 -8.39 3.49
N GLY A 221 13.68 -8.59 3.15
CA GLY A 221 14.71 -9.03 4.09
C GLY A 221 15.93 -8.10 4.05
N ARG A 222 16.35 -7.55 5.21
CA ARG A 222 17.53 -6.71 5.32
C ARG A 222 18.62 -7.44 6.08
N VAL A 223 19.85 -7.44 5.55
CA VAL A 223 21.01 -7.99 6.29
C VAL A 223 21.25 -7.22 7.59
N LEU A 224 21.70 -7.92 8.62
CA LEU A 224 22.00 -7.31 9.92
C LEU A 224 23.30 -6.49 9.85
N ASP A 225 24.38 -7.08 9.41
CA ASP A 225 25.71 -6.46 9.40
C ASP A 225 26.24 -6.36 7.97
N HIS A 226 26.72 -7.46 7.39
CA HIS A 226 27.36 -7.54 6.08
C HIS A 226 26.62 -8.52 5.17
N GLY A 227 26.56 -8.22 3.89
CA GLY A 227 25.95 -9.08 2.86
C GLY A 227 25.32 -8.28 1.73
N GLU A 228 25.36 -8.86 0.55
CA GLU A 228 24.78 -8.31 -0.67
C GLU A 228 23.60 -9.19 -1.13
N PRO A 229 22.51 -8.59 -1.61
CA PRO A 229 22.17 -7.17 -1.53
C PRO A 229 21.75 -6.76 -0.10
N LYS A 230 21.92 -5.49 0.27
CA LYS A 230 21.48 -4.94 1.57
C LYS A 230 20.01 -5.25 1.85
N TYR A 231 19.14 -5.06 0.87
CA TYR A 231 17.74 -5.45 0.87
C TYR A 231 17.46 -6.49 -0.21
N LEU A 232 16.74 -7.54 0.17
CA LEU A 232 16.28 -8.60 -0.73
C LEU A 232 14.76 -8.73 -0.61
N ASN A 233 14.06 -8.68 -1.73
CA ASN A 233 12.61 -8.85 -1.77
C ASN A 233 12.22 -10.23 -2.30
N SER A 234 11.01 -10.69 -1.96
CA SER A 234 10.37 -11.78 -2.65
C SER A 234 10.38 -11.54 -4.17
N PRO A 235 10.48 -12.58 -4.98
CA PRO A 235 10.25 -12.45 -6.42
C PRO A 235 8.79 -12.11 -6.71
N GLU A 236 8.48 -11.78 -7.95
CA GLU A 236 7.09 -11.73 -8.42
C GLU A 236 6.48 -13.13 -8.29
N THR A 237 5.25 -13.20 -7.78
CA THR A 237 4.49 -14.43 -7.58
C THR A 237 3.03 -14.21 -7.96
N PRO A 238 2.18 -15.25 -8.07
CA PRO A 238 0.76 -15.07 -8.31
C PRO A 238 0.03 -14.16 -7.31
N VAL A 239 0.58 -14.02 -6.08
CA VAL A 239 -0.01 -13.18 -5.01
C VAL A 239 0.76 -11.90 -4.75
N PHE A 240 1.90 -11.68 -5.37
CA PHE A 240 2.79 -10.55 -5.10
C PHE A 240 3.36 -9.93 -6.37
N VAL A 241 2.95 -8.71 -6.67
CA VAL A 241 3.47 -7.88 -7.77
C VAL A 241 3.97 -6.57 -7.20
N LYS A 242 5.30 -6.35 -7.22
CA LYS A 242 5.95 -5.17 -6.60
C LYS A 242 5.39 -3.85 -7.09
N GLY A 243 5.08 -3.77 -8.38
CA GLY A 243 4.50 -2.56 -8.98
C GLY A 243 3.05 -2.29 -8.58
N ARG A 244 2.42 -3.15 -7.79
CA ARG A 244 1.02 -3.02 -7.34
C ARG A 244 0.85 -3.03 -5.84
N GLU A 245 1.89 -3.43 -5.08
CA GLU A 245 1.82 -3.57 -3.64
C GLU A 245 2.65 -2.51 -2.92
N LEU A 246 2.19 -2.11 -1.75
CA LEU A 246 2.84 -1.13 -0.88
C LEU A 246 3.06 -1.75 0.49
N TYR A 247 4.28 -1.63 1.00
CA TYR A 247 4.59 -2.04 2.37
C TYR A 247 3.89 -1.13 3.38
N GLY A 248 3.36 -1.74 4.42
CA GLY A 248 2.71 -1.02 5.52
C GLY A 248 1.29 -0.53 5.23
N LEU A 249 0.74 -0.73 4.02
CA LEU A 249 -0.59 -0.21 3.68
C LEU A 249 -1.69 -0.82 4.57
N HIS A 250 -1.61 -2.12 4.88
CA HIS A 250 -2.55 -2.76 5.81
C HIS A 250 -2.50 -2.12 7.20
N GLU A 251 -1.31 -1.94 7.74
CA GLU A 251 -1.05 -1.37 9.07
C GLU A 251 -1.41 0.10 9.16
N SER A 252 -1.29 0.83 8.05
CA SER A 252 -1.43 2.30 8.01
C SER A 252 -2.82 2.79 7.63
N ARG A 253 -3.77 1.91 7.27
CA ARG A 253 -5.11 2.30 6.81
C ARG A 253 -5.85 3.25 7.79
N THR A 254 -5.81 2.91 9.07
CA THR A 254 -6.46 3.74 10.12
C THR A 254 -5.75 5.08 10.27
N GLY A 255 -4.41 5.09 10.24
CA GLY A 255 -3.62 6.32 10.30
C GLY A 255 -3.82 7.22 9.08
N ILE A 256 -3.89 6.64 7.88
CA ILE A 256 -4.18 7.37 6.64
C ILE A 256 -5.53 8.09 6.75
N ARG A 257 -6.56 7.41 7.22
CA ARG A 257 -7.88 8.02 7.41
C ARG A 257 -7.88 9.10 8.50
N ALA A 258 -7.24 8.82 9.64
CA ALA A 258 -7.19 9.77 10.75
C ALA A 258 -6.44 11.05 10.41
N ARG A 259 -5.34 10.96 9.66
CA ARG A 259 -4.55 12.10 9.21
C ARG A 259 -5.05 12.74 7.92
N GLY A 260 -5.92 12.06 7.16
CA GLY A 260 -6.48 12.51 5.89
C GLY A 260 -5.52 12.46 4.70
N TYR A 261 -4.34 11.86 4.85
CA TYR A 261 -3.37 11.67 3.76
C TYR A 261 -2.53 10.42 3.95
N ALA A 262 -2.02 9.87 2.84
CA ALA A 262 -1.00 8.83 2.83
C ALA A 262 0.39 9.46 2.67
N LEU A 263 1.35 9.05 3.49
CA LEU A 263 2.75 9.42 3.39
C LEU A 263 3.52 8.29 2.71
N VAL A 264 4.04 8.54 1.52
CA VAL A 264 4.79 7.55 0.74
C VAL A 264 6.28 7.79 0.92
N VAL A 265 6.99 6.80 1.46
CA VAL A 265 8.45 6.82 1.67
C VAL A 265 9.14 5.73 0.86
N GLU A 266 10.47 5.64 0.90
CA GLU A 266 11.22 4.71 0.06
C GLU A 266 11.45 3.34 0.70
N GLY A 267 11.60 3.27 2.03
CA GLY A 267 12.10 2.08 2.73
C GLY A 267 11.15 1.46 3.76
N TYR A 268 11.32 0.15 3.99
CA TYR A 268 10.60 -0.58 5.04
C TYR A 268 10.84 0.00 6.43
N MET A 269 12.11 0.31 6.72
CA MET A 269 12.50 0.86 8.03
C MET A 269 11.88 2.21 8.30
N ASP A 270 11.77 3.07 7.26
CA ASP A 270 11.17 4.39 7.40
C ASP A 270 9.70 4.27 7.82
N VAL A 271 8.95 3.35 7.19
CA VAL A 271 7.55 3.10 7.57
C VAL A 271 7.43 2.68 9.02
N VAL A 272 8.24 1.70 9.45
CA VAL A 272 8.18 1.16 10.83
C VAL A 272 8.62 2.20 11.85
N ALA A 273 9.69 2.95 11.56
CA ALA A 273 10.22 4.00 12.42
C ALA A 273 9.24 5.19 12.53
N LEU A 274 8.67 5.62 11.42
CA LEU A 274 7.66 6.68 11.40
C LEU A 274 6.41 6.26 12.20
N ALA A 275 5.95 5.02 12.05
CA ALA A 275 4.82 4.51 12.83
C ALA A 275 5.13 4.48 14.34
N GLN A 276 6.37 4.13 14.74
CA GLN A 276 6.84 4.21 16.14
C GLN A 276 6.74 5.64 16.68
N MET A 277 6.95 6.64 15.84
CA MET A 277 6.95 8.06 16.19
C MET A 277 5.59 8.74 15.96
N GLY A 278 4.52 7.96 15.73
CA GLY A 278 3.15 8.46 15.59
C GLY A 278 2.74 8.85 14.16
N PHE A 279 3.58 8.62 13.14
CA PHE A 279 3.23 8.76 11.73
C PHE A 279 2.77 7.41 11.17
N ASP A 280 1.68 6.90 11.69
CA ASP A 280 1.11 5.61 11.34
C ASP A 280 0.33 5.59 10.02
N ASN A 281 0.47 6.65 9.22
CA ASN A 281 -0.04 6.79 7.85
C ASN A 281 1.05 6.60 6.77
N ALA A 282 2.26 6.15 7.15
CA ALA A 282 3.36 5.92 6.22
C ALA A 282 3.25 4.57 5.51
N VAL A 283 3.59 4.55 4.22
CA VAL A 283 3.69 3.36 3.36
C VAL A 283 4.94 3.47 2.49
N ALA A 284 5.47 2.34 2.01
CA ALA A 284 6.63 2.38 1.13
C ALA A 284 6.44 1.56 -0.15
N THR A 285 7.14 1.97 -1.21
CA THR A 285 7.34 1.15 -2.40
C THR A 285 8.32 0.00 -2.09
N LEU A 286 8.36 -1.00 -2.96
CA LEU A 286 9.06 -2.28 -2.71
C LEU A 286 10.38 -2.40 -3.47
N GLY A 287 11.23 -1.37 -3.38
CA GLY A 287 12.49 -1.29 -4.13
C GLY A 287 12.28 -1.06 -5.63
N THR A 288 11.15 -0.50 -5.99
CA THR A 288 10.80 -0.06 -7.34
C THR A 288 10.33 1.39 -7.29
N ALA A 289 10.37 2.08 -8.44
CA ALA A 289 9.74 3.40 -8.53
C ALA A 289 8.24 3.32 -8.22
N CYS A 290 7.67 4.42 -7.73
CA CYS A 290 6.23 4.55 -7.59
C CYS A 290 5.56 4.40 -8.96
N THR A 291 4.53 3.56 -9.04
CA THR A 291 3.78 3.28 -10.26
C THR A 291 2.39 3.91 -10.20
N GLU A 292 1.73 3.99 -11.35
CA GLU A 292 0.33 4.41 -11.44
C GLU A 292 -0.61 3.50 -10.62
N ASP A 293 -0.33 2.18 -10.57
CA ASP A 293 -1.09 1.23 -9.75
C ASP A 293 -0.97 1.52 -8.25
N HIS A 294 0.21 1.92 -7.77
CA HIS A 294 0.41 2.37 -6.39
C HIS A 294 -0.43 3.61 -6.07
N VAL A 295 -0.38 4.63 -6.94
CA VAL A 295 -1.15 5.86 -6.76
C VAL A 295 -2.65 5.57 -6.78
N ARG A 296 -3.12 4.80 -7.75
CA ARG A 296 -4.53 4.37 -7.84
C ARG A 296 -4.97 3.59 -6.61
N LYS A 297 -4.11 2.73 -6.07
CA LYS A 297 -4.39 1.98 -4.84
C LYS A 297 -4.53 2.90 -3.64
N LEU A 298 -3.63 3.88 -3.47
CA LEU A 298 -3.67 4.85 -2.36
C LEU A 298 -4.93 5.72 -2.40
N PHE A 299 -5.36 6.18 -3.57
CA PHE A 299 -6.59 6.97 -3.74
C PHE A 299 -7.89 6.20 -3.45
N ARG A 300 -7.82 4.94 -3.08
CA ARG A 300 -8.95 4.19 -2.51
C ARG A 300 -9.13 4.43 -1.01
N PHE A 301 -8.13 5.00 -0.34
CA PHE A 301 -8.10 5.20 1.11
C PHE A 301 -8.10 6.67 1.52
N THR A 302 -7.71 7.58 0.64
CA THR A 302 -7.60 9.02 0.90
C THR A 302 -7.59 9.80 -0.40
N ASP A 303 -7.96 11.10 -0.34
CA ASP A 303 -7.84 12.02 -1.47
C ASP A 303 -6.52 12.84 -1.43
N ALA A 304 -5.62 12.55 -0.48
CA ALA A 304 -4.36 13.27 -0.35
C ALA A 304 -3.17 12.31 -0.22
N ILE A 305 -2.11 12.57 -1.00
CA ILE A 305 -0.84 11.83 -0.97
C ILE A 305 0.31 12.82 -0.80
N VAL A 306 1.22 12.52 0.11
CA VAL A 306 2.50 13.20 0.26
C VAL A 306 3.61 12.19 -0.03
N PHE A 307 4.40 12.44 -1.06
CA PHE A 307 5.59 11.67 -1.36
C PHE A 307 6.79 12.28 -0.64
N SER A 308 7.53 11.51 0.13
CA SER A 308 8.74 11.92 0.82
C SER A 308 9.96 11.27 0.19
N PHE A 309 10.92 12.07 -0.19
CA PHE A 309 12.16 11.67 -0.85
C PHE A 309 13.37 12.20 -0.10
N ASP A 310 14.46 11.45 -0.21
CA ASP A 310 15.77 11.95 0.20
C ASP A 310 16.16 13.16 -0.62
N GLY A 311 16.87 14.12 -0.05
CA GLY A 311 17.22 15.38 -0.72
C GLY A 311 18.32 15.27 -1.78
N ASP A 312 18.77 14.05 -2.10
CA ASP A 312 19.83 13.76 -3.05
C ASP A 312 19.34 13.68 -4.52
N ALA A 313 20.26 13.45 -5.44
CA ALA A 313 19.93 13.31 -6.87
C ALA A 313 19.10 12.05 -7.18
N ALA A 314 19.19 10.99 -6.37
CA ALA A 314 18.40 9.78 -6.55
C ALA A 314 16.96 10.05 -6.14
N GLY A 315 16.72 10.70 -5.00
CA GLY A 315 15.41 11.12 -4.54
C GLY A 315 14.72 12.09 -5.53
N ARG A 316 15.45 13.02 -6.14
CA ARG A 316 14.88 13.89 -7.20
C ARG A 316 14.40 13.12 -8.41
N ARG A 317 15.18 12.12 -8.88
CA ARG A 317 14.76 11.23 -9.98
C ARG A 317 13.54 10.35 -9.58
N ALA A 318 13.51 9.90 -8.33
CA ALA A 318 12.36 9.17 -7.81
C ALA A 318 11.11 10.05 -7.76
N ALA A 319 11.24 11.32 -7.35
CA ALA A 319 10.16 12.31 -7.34
C ALA A 319 9.60 12.57 -8.74
N THR A 320 10.45 12.69 -9.76
CA THR A 320 10.01 12.86 -11.16
C THR A 320 9.17 11.66 -11.61
N ARG A 321 9.59 10.43 -11.32
CA ARG A 321 8.81 9.22 -11.66
C ARG A 321 7.49 9.15 -10.89
N ALA A 322 7.50 9.55 -9.61
CA ALA A 322 6.28 9.60 -8.80
C ALA A 322 5.30 10.68 -9.32
N LEU A 323 5.82 11.83 -9.78
CA LEU A 323 5.04 12.86 -10.46
C LEU A 323 4.36 12.27 -11.71
N GLU A 324 5.12 11.65 -12.61
CA GLU A 324 4.60 11.04 -13.84
C GLU A 324 3.51 10.01 -13.54
N ALA A 325 3.73 9.13 -12.55
CA ALA A 325 2.74 8.14 -12.12
C ALA A 325 1.49 8.75 -11.48
N ALA A 326 1.61 9.94 -10.87
CA ALA A 326 0.52 10.60 -10.16
C ALA A 326 -0.36 11.49 -11.08
N LEU A 327 0.22 12.04 -12.15
CA LEU A 327 -0.47 12.97 -13.06
C LEU A 327 -1.80 12.44 -13.60
N PRO A 328 -1.94 11.18 -14.08
CA PRO A 328 -3.22 10.65 -14.56
C PRO A 328 -4.33 10.60 -13.50
N HIS A 329 -3.95 10.67 -12.23
CA HIS A 329 -4.87 10.60 -11.09
C HIS A 329 -5.10 11.95 -10.40
N ALA A 330 -4.46 13.02 -10.85
CA ALA A 330 -4.56 14.37 -10.27
C ALA A 330 -5.86 15.06 -10.72
N THR A 331 -6.97 14.70 -10.08
CA THR A 331 -8.28 15.33 -10.29
C THR A 331 -8.40 16.63 -9.49
N ASP A 332 -9.46 17.42 -9.75
CA ASP A 332 -9.72 18.69 -9.08
C ASP A 332 -9.87 18.58 -7.55
N LEU A 333 -10.22 17.39 -7.03
CA LEU A 333 -10.45 17.14 -5.59
C LEU A 333 -9.29 16.45 -4.88
N ARG A 334 -8.27 15.99 -5.62
CA ARG A 334 -7.14 15.26 -5.06
C ARG A 334 -5.95 16.17 -4.80
N THR A 335 -5.28 15.94 -3.67
CA THR A 335 -4.09 16.66 -3.27
C THR A 335 -2.87 15.76 -3.37
N ILE A 336 -1.86 16.19 -4.12
CA ILE A 336 -0.59 15.48 -4.27
C ILE A 336 0.54 16.46 -3.97
N ARG A 337 1.45 16.08 -3.06
CA ARG A 337 2.56 16.91 -2.63
C ARG A 337 3.86 16.11 -2.61
N PHE A 338 4.98 16.84 -2.71
CA PHE A 338 6.34 16.30 -2.76
C PHE A 338 7.17 16.96 -1.66
N LEU A 339 7.64 16.14 -0.74
CA LEU A 339 8.52 16.53 0.35
C LEU A 339 9.94 16.08 0.01
N PHE A 340 10.89 17.00 0.09
CA PHE A 340 12.32 16.71 -0.02
C PHE A 340 12.96 16.97 1.34
N LEU A 341 13.59 15.94 1.89
CA LEU A 341 14.34 16.04 3.14
C LEU A 341 15.70 16.72 2.90
N PRO A 342 16.35 17.25 3.93
CA PRO A 342 17.77 17.63 3.84
C PRO A 342 18.62 16.45 3.35
N PRO A 343 19.67 16.68 2.55
CA PRO A 343 20.44 15.62 1.87
C PRO A 343 21.05 14.55 2.79
N GLU A 344 21.29 14.87 4.06
CA GLU A 344 21.87 14.01 5.08
C GLU A 344 20.84 13.12 5.81
N HIS A 345 19.56 13.30 5.53
CA HIS A 345 18.48 12.62 6.26
C HIS A 345 17.59 11.77 5.36
N ASP A 346 17.26 10.58 5.86
CA ASP A 346 16.05 9.83 5.54
C ASP A 346 14.92 10.18 6.56
N PRO A 347 13.67 9.77 6.36
CA PRO A 347 12.57 10.09 7.27
C PRO A 347 12.83 9.65 8.72
N ASP A 348 13.40 8.46 8.93
CA ASP A 348 13.75 7.94 10.25
C ASP A 348 14.79 8.82 10.97
N SER A 349 15.89 9.11 10.31
CA SER A 349 16.97 9.93 10.89
C SER A 349 16.54 11.38 11.13
N PHE A 350 15.72 11.97 10.23
CA PHE A 350 15.23 13.32 10.40
C PHE A 350 14.33 13.44 11.65
N VAL A 351 13.35 12.55 11.81
CA VAL A 351 12.43 12.64 12.97
C VAL A 351 13.17 12.39 14.27
N ARG A 352 14.21 11.56 14.28
CA ARG A 352 15.06 11.36 15.48
C ARG A 352 15.89 12.58 15.83
N ALA A 353 16.42 13.27 14.84
CA ALA A 353 17.26 14.45 15.04
C ALA A 353 16.45 15.69 15.40
N GLU A 354 15.41 15.99 14.63
CA GLU A 354 14.67 17.24 14.62
C GLU A 354 13.30 17.16 15.33
N GLY A 355 12.83 15.93 15.60
CA GLY A 355 11.57 15.66 16.28
C GLY A 355 10.34 15.65 15.35
N THR A 356 9.25 15.11 15.88
CA THR A 356 7.98 14.91 15.14
C THR A 356 7.38 16.21 14.64
N SER A 357 7.40 17.29 15.47
CA SER A 357 6.83 18.58 15.09
C SER A 357 7.57 19.26 13.93
N ALA A 358 8.89 19.02 13.81
CA ALA A 358 9.67 19.55 12.67
C ALA A 358 9.25 18.80 11.38
N PHE A 359 9.10 17.49 11.46
CA PHE A 359 8.65 16.69 10.32
C PHE A 359 7.22 17.04 9.89
N GLU A 360 6.30 17.27 10.85
CA GLU A 360 4.93 17.72 10.54
C GLU A 360 4.91 19.07 9.79
N ARG A 361 5.78 20.00 10.16
CA ARG A 361 5.93 21.26 9.41
C ARG A 361 6.42 21.01 7.98
N LEU A 362 7.43 20.17 7.79
CA LEU A 362 7.92 19.82 6.45
C LEU A 362 6.80 19.16 5.59
N VAL A 363 5.99 18.29 6.18
CA VAL A 363 4.85 17.68 5.48
C VAL A 363 3.81 18.75 5.10
N ALA A 364 3.53 19.71 5.98
CA ALA A 364 2.60 20.81 5.70
C ALA A 364 3.09 21.73 4.59
N ASP A 365 4.41 21.98 4.55
CA ASP A 365 5.08 22.84 3.58
C ASP A 365 5.49 22.11 2.29
N ALA A 366 5.17 20.80 2.17
CA ALA A 366 5.53 19.99 1.01
C ALA A 366 5.03 20.61 -0.30
N THR A 367 5.90 20.59 -1.32
CA THR A 367 5.68 21.19 -2.63
C THR A 367 4.45 20.61 -3.33
N PRO A 368 3.45 21.40 -3.74
CA PRO A 368 2.29 20.91 -4.45
C PRO A 368 2.66 20.38 -5.86
N LEU A 369 1.86 19.43 -6.36
CA LEU A 369 2.04 18.82 -7.68
C LEU A 369 2.22 19.85 -8.80
N SER A 370 1.46 20.94 -8.79
CA SER A 370 1.54 22.00 -9.78
C SER A 370 2.93 22.64 -9.84
N ARG A 371 3.51 22.92 -8.66
CA ARG A 371 4.86 23.50 -8.57
C ARG A 371 5.91 22.47 -8.98
N GLN A 372 5.83 21.26 -8.48
CA GLN A 372 6.74 20.15 -8.85
C GLN A 372 6.76 19.93 -10.36
N MET A 373 5.59 19.93 -11.01
CA MET A 373 5.47 19.77 -12.46
C MET A 373 6.18 20.89 -13.23
N ILE A 374 6.04 22.14 -12.79
CA ILE A 374 6.74 23.28 -13.38
C ILE A 374 8.25 23.17 -13.17
N ASP A 375 8.69 22.82 -11.97
CA ASP A 375 10.11 22.72 -11.63
C ASP A 375 10.80 21.62 -12.45
N VAL A 376 10.15 20.45 -12.61
CA VAL A 376 10.64 19.38 -13.50
C VAL A 376 10.71 19.83 -14.96
N ALA A 377 9.68 20.52 -15.46
CA ALA A 377 9.66 21.00 -16.85
C ALA A 377 10.74 22.07 -17.11
N ARG A 378 11.12 22.86 -16.11
CA ARG A 378 12.15 23.90 -16.18
C ARG A 378 13.58 23.36 -16.18
N GLU A 379 13.79 22.13 -15.77
CA GLU A 379 15.12 21.56 -15.61
C GLU A 379 15.91 21.63 -16.93
N GLY A 380 17.10 22.24 -16.90
CA GLY A 380 17.94 22.43 -18.09
C GLY A 380 17.43 23.46 -19.12
N CYS A 381 16.45 24.30 -18.76
CA CYS A 381 15.87 25.30 -19.63
C CYS A 381 16.31 26.72 -19.24
N GLU A 382 16.93 27.47 -20.18
CA GLU A 382 17.29 28.88 -20.01
C GLU A 382 16.10 29.77 -20.41
N LEU A 383 15.20 30.07 -19.46
CA LEU A 383 13.93 30.74 -19.72
C LEU A 383 14.10 32.21 -20.20
N GLY A 384 15.28 32.78 -20.07
CA GLY A 384 15.64 34.11 -20.64
C GLY A 384 15.67 34.13 -22.16
N THR A 385 15.83 32.96 -22.80
CA THR A 385 15.95 32.85 -24.27
C THR A 385 14.67 32.23 -24.88
N PRO A 386 14.32 32.56 -26.13
CA PRO A 386 13.23 31.95 -26.85
C PRO A 386 13.39 30.41 -26.96
N GLU A 387 14.61 29.93 -27.20
CA GLU A 387 14.94 28.50 -27.32
C GLU A 387 14.73 27.78 -25.99
N GLY A 388 15.13 28.38 -24.88
CA GLY A 388 14.93 27.83 -23.53
C GLY A 388 13.46 27.78 -23.17
N ARG A 389 12.66 28.78 -23.50
CA ARG A 389 11.21 28.77 -23.33
C ARG A 389 10.52 27.70 -24.22
N ALA A 390 10.97 27.56 -25.46
CA ALA A 390 10.46 26.49 -26.35
C ALA A 390 10.78 25.10 -25.80
N ARG A 391 12.00 24.91 -25.26
CA ARG A 391 12.40 23.64 -24.59
C ARG A 391 11.52 23.36 -23.37
N PHE A 392 11.30 24.36 -22.51
CA PHE A 392 10.41 24.25 -21.36
C PHE A 392 9.00 23.79 -21.78
N LEU A 393 8.42 24.39 -22.82
CA LEU A 393 7.12 24.00 -23.36
C LEU A 393 7.13 22.55 -23.88
N GLY A 394 8.23 22.14 -24.52
CA GLY A 394 8.45 20.76 -24.95
C GLY A 394 8.42 19.76 -23.79
N HIS A 395 9.07 20.12 -22.67
CA HIS A 395 9.07 19.31 -21.45
C HIS A 395 7.71 19.34 -20.71
N ALA A 396 7.06 20.50 -20.65
CA ALA A 396 5.79 20.67 -19.96
C ALA A 396 4.62 19.96 -20.65
N ARG A 397 4.64 19.87 -22.00
CA ARG A 397 3.55 19.33 -22.80
C ARG A 397 3.16 17.90 -22.43
N PRO A 398 4.06 16.90 -22.36
CA PRO A 398 3.70 15.53 -21.98
C PRO A 398 3.13 15.47 -20.56
N LEU A 399 3.69 16.21 -19.59
CA LEU A 399 3.22 16.25 -18.22
C LEU A 399 1.80 16.85 -18.14
N TRP A 400 1.56 17.96 -18.81
CA TRP A 400 0.23 18.58 -18.88
C TRP A 400 -0.80 17.66 -19.57
N SER A 401 -0.39 16.96 -20.64
CA SER A 401 -1.28 16.06 -21.39
C SER A 401 -1.75 14.87 -20.54
N ALA A 402 -0.93 14.43 -19.60
CA ALA A 402 -1.26 13.33 -18.68
C ALA A 402 -2.33 13.70 -17.63
N LEU A 403 -2.57 15.00 -17.38
CA LEU A 403 -3.60 15.44 -16.45
C LEU A 403 -5.00 15.09 -16.97
N PRO A 404 -5.91 14.60 -16.10
CA PRO A 404 -7.31 14.42 -16.44
C PRO A 404 -7.98 15.73 -16.86
N GLU A 405 -9.02 15.65 -17.69
CA GLU A 405 -9.84 16.81 -17.99
C GLU A 405 -10.49 17.37 -16.72
N GLY A 406 -10.32 18.66 -16.46
CA GLY A 406 -10.81 19.32 -15.25
C GLY A 406 -10.35 20.76 -15.10
N ALA A 407 -10.68 21.36 -13.97
CA ALA A 407 -10.27 22.72 -13.64
C ALA A 407 -8.74 22.80 -13.45
N LEU A 408 -8.15 21.82 -12.78
CA LEU A 408 -6.70 21.75 -12.55
C LEU A 408 -5.94 21.79 -13.88
N LYS A 409 -6.32 20.98 -14.87
CA LYS A 409 -5.66 20.97 -16.18
C LYS A 409 -5.72 22.33 -16.88
N ARG A 410 -6.86 23.02 -16.79
CA ARG A 410 -7.04 24.37 -17.35
C ARG A 410 -6.13 25.41 -16.63
N GLN A 411 -6.10 25.37 -15.30
CA GLN A 411 -5.22 26.25 -14.50
C GLN A 411 -3.76 26.00 -14.81
N MET A 412 -3.34 24.73 -14.92
CA MET A 412 -1.95 24.39 -15.28
C MET A 412 -1.55 24.92 -16.66
N ARG A 413 -2.48 24.97 -17.61
CA ARG A 413 -2.21 25.57 -18.93
C ARG A 413 -1.82 27.07 -18.76
N SER A 414 -2.58 27.83 -18.00
CA SER A 414 -2.31 29.25 -17.74
C SER A 414 -0.99 29.44 -16.98
N GLU A 415 -0.69 28.58 -15.99
CA GLU A 415 0.60 28.65 -15.27
C GLU A 415 1.79 28.35 -16.18
N ILE A 416 1.69 27.36 -17.07
CA ILE A 416 2.74 27.04 -18.06
C ILE A 416 2.92 28.24 -19.03
N ALA A 417 1.83 28.83 -19.52
CA ALA A 417 1.89 30.00 -20.42
C ALA A 417 2.58 31.19 -19.75
N LYS A 418 2.27 31.48 -18.50
CA LYS A 418 2.93 32.52 -17.70
C LYS A 418 4.44 32.30 -17.59
N VAL A 419 4.87 31.08 -17.25
CA VAL A 419 6.29 30.73 -17.13
C VAL A 419 7.01 30.85 -18.48
N ALA A 420 6.34 30.49 -19.58
CA ALA A 420 6.88 30.63 -20.93
C ALA A 420 6.81 32.06 -21.48
N ALA A 421 6.28 33.02 -20.73
CA ALA A 421 6.01 34.38 -21.16
C ALA A 421 5.18 34.47 -22.47
N MET A 422 4.21 33.60 -22.63
CA MET A 422 3.24 33.58 -23.73
C MET A 422 1.96 34.30 -23.31
N ALA A 423 1.28 34.91 -24.27
CA ALA A 423 -0.11 35.32 -24.07
C ALA A 423 -0.99 34.09 -23.85
N ASP A 424 -1.99 34.20 -22.99
CA ASP A 424 -2.95 33.10 -22.68
C ASP A 424 -3.77 32.71 -23.90
#